data_a1bdfd1e2f1775c0bd58e2922c601535
#
_entry.id   a1bdfd1e2f1775c0bd58e2922c601535
#
_cell.length_a   1.000
_cell.length_b   1.000
_cell.length_c   1.000
_cell.angle_alpha   90.00
_cell.angle_beta   90.00
_cell.angle_gamma   90.00
#
_symmetry.space_group_name_H-M   'P 1'
#
loop_
_entity.id
_entity.type
_entity.pdbx_description
1 polymer ?
#
loop_
_entity_poly.entity_id
_entity_poly.type
_entity_poly.pdbx_seq_one_letter_code
_entity_poly.pdbx_strand_id
1 'polypeptide(L)' 'MSAKDIKEAMEKGQVYFGVREAVKHAKKLKNVFIAKDTRDSTVEKLENAKIEFVVLKSKEELSRELNLQFECEVFSLK' A
#
# COMPACT_ATOMS: atom_id res chain seq x y z
N MET A 1 -5.19 12.80 -0.81
CA MET A 1 -4.31 11.67 -0.47
C MET A 1 -3.52 11.25 -1.67
N SER A 2 -2.25 11.04 -1.50
CA SER A 2 -1.35 10.85 -2.61
C SER A 2 -0.13 10.04 -2.18
N ALA A 3 0.75 9.75 -3.14
CA ALA A 3 2.02 9.07 -2.87
C ALA A 3 2.89 9.85 -1.88
N LYS A 4 2.63 11.13 -1.72
CA LYS A 4 3.36 11.96 -0.77
C LYS A 4 3.19 11.45 0.67
N ASP A 5 1.98 11.02 1.02
CA ASP A 5 1.70 10.48 2.36
C ASP A 5 2.52 9.21 2.61
N ILE A 6 2.63 8.37 1.58
CA ILE A 6 3.44 7.15 1.66
C ILE A 6 4.91 7.51 1.84
N LYS A 7 5.38 8.50 1.08
CA LYS A 7 6.77 8.92 1.14
C LYS A 7 7.14 9.45 2.52
N GLU A 8 6.28 10.26 3.11
CA GLU A 8 6.51 10.78 4.46
C GLU A 8 6.54 9.66 5.49
N ALA A 9 5.62 8.70 5.36
CA ALA A 9 5.58 7.56 6.27
C ALA A 9 6.82 6.68 6.13
N MET A 10 7.34 6.54 4.90
CA MET A 10 8.58 5.80 4.65
C MET A 10 9.76 6.43 5.37
N GLU A 11 9.83 7.76 5.35
CA GLU A 11 10.91 8.49 6.03
C GLU A 11 10.89 8.26 7.54
N LYS A 12 9.71 8.02 8.09
CA LYS A 12 9.53 7.75 9.52
C LYS A 12 9.56 6.26 9.85
N GLY A 13 9.75 5.39 8.85
CA GLY A 13 9.73 3.95 9.04
C GLY A 13 8.37 3.42 9.44
N GLN A 14 7.29 4.04 8.98
CA GLN A 14 5.93 3.71 9.36
C GLN A 14 5.11 3.14 8.21
N VAL A 15 5.74 2.38 7.32
CA VAL A 15 5.06 1.76 6.19
C VAL A 15 5.34 0.26 6.18
N TYR A 16 4.29 -0.50 5.94
CA TYR A 16 4.40 -1.93 5.64
C TYR A 16 4.19 -2.11 4.14
N PHE A 17 4.96 -2.98 3.54
CA PHE A 17 4.84 -3.29 2.11
C PHE A 17 4.21 -4.67 1.91
N GLY A 18 3.27 -4.74 0.96
CA GLY A 18 2.67 -6.00 0.57
C GLY A 18 1.37 -6.31 1.30
N VAL A 19 0.56 -7.20 0.69
CA VAL A 19 -0.76 -7.54 1.21
C VAL A 19 -0.68 -8.35 2.50
N ARG A 20 0.35 -9.19 2.64
CA ARG A 20 0.49 -10.02 3.83
C ARG A 20 0.63 -9.17 5.09
N GLU A 21 1.44 -8.14 5.03
CA GLU A 21 1.63 -7.22 6.16
C GLU A 21 0.36 -6.40 6.42
N ALA A 22 -0.34 -6.00 5.38
CA ALA A 22 -1.58 -5.25 5.52
C ALA A 22 -2.63 -6.08 6.27
N VAL A 23 -2.79 -7.33 5.89
CA VAL A 23 -3.75 -8.23 6.52
C VAL A 23 -3.35 -8.52 7.97
N LYS A 24 -2.06 -8.76 8.19
CA LYS A 24 -1.55 -9.07 9.52
C LYS A 24 -1.78 -7.94 10.53
N HIS A 25 -1.63 -6.69 10.07
CA HIS A 25 -1.76 -5.53 10.95
C HIS A 25 -3.02 -4.70 10.71
N ALA A 26 -4.03 -5.29 10.09
CA ALA A 26 -5.23 -4.57 9.64
C ALA A 26 -5.86 -3.67 10.71
N LYS A 27 -5.88 -4.12 11.95
CA LYS A 27 -6.51 -3.36 13.04
C LYS A 27 -5.72 -2.15 13.51
N LYS A 28 -4.45 -2.09 13.13
CA LYS A 28 -3.53 -1.03 13.59
C LYS A 28 -3.17 -0.03 12.50
N LEU A 29 -3.68 -0.23 11.30
CA LEU A 29 -3.33 0.62 10.16
C LEU A 29 -4.20 1.86 10.11
N LYS A 30 -3.59 3.00 9.77
CA LYS A 30 -4.32 4.25 9.56
C LYS A 30 -4.85 4.33 8.15
N ASN A 31 -4.01 4.02 7.17
CA ASN A 31 -4.37 4.11 5.76
C ASN A 31 -3.73 2.96 4.99
N VAL A 32 -4.43 2.50 3.96
CA VAL A 32 -3.91 1.50 3.05
C VAL A 32 -4.07 2.03 1.64
N PHE A 33 -3.00 2.01 0.87
CA PHE A 33 -3.00 2.43 -0.52
C PHE A 33 -2.60 1.27 -1.40
N ILE A 34 -3.22 1.16 -2.56
CA ILE A 34 -2.89 0.12 -3.53
C ILE A 34 -2.63 0.73 -4.91
N ALA A 35 -1.86 0.01 -5.72
CA ALA A 35 -1.63 0.40 -7.10
C ALA A 35 -2.88 0.09 -7.93
N LYS A 36 -3.12 0.89 -8.98
CA LYS A 36 -4.29 0.67 -9.83
C LYS A 36 -4.24 -0.64 -10.61
N ASP A 37 -3.04 -1.19 -10.79
CA ASP A 37 -2.83 -2.46 -11.48
C ASP A 37 -2.56 -3.62 -10.51
N THR A 38 -3.05 -3.48 -9.28
CA THR A 38 -2.98 -4.55 -8.29
C THR A 38 -3.78 -5.76 -8.77
N ARG A 39 -3.23 -6.95 -8.54
CA ARG A 39 -3.89 -8.19 -8.96
C ARG A 39 -5.22 -8.40 -8.22
N ASP A 40 -6.18 -8.99 -8.92
CA ASP A 40 -7.50 -9.24 -8.33
C ASP A 40 -7.40 -10.09 -7.06
N SER A 41 -6.51 -11.06 -7.03
CA SER A 41 -6.32 -11.90 -5.86
C SER A 41 -5.86 -11.09 -4.64
N THR A 42 -5.03 -10.08 -4.86
CA THR A 42 -4.57 -9.20 -3.79
C THR A 42 -5.71 -8.32 -3.28
N VAL A 43 -6.48 -7.75 -4.20
CA VAL A 43 -7.64 -6.92 -3.84
C VAL A 43 -8.64 -7.75 -3.05
N GLU A 44 -8.89 -8.97 -3.48
CA GLU A 44 -9.81 -9.88 -2.81
C GLU A 44 -9.37 -10.16 -1.36
N LYS A 45 -8.08 -10.36 -1.15
CA LYS A 45 -7.55 -10.58 0.20
C LYS A 45 -7.79 -9.38 1.10
N LEU A 46 -7.62 -8.17 0.56
CA LEU A 46 -7.87 -6.94 1.32
C LEU A 46 -9.35 -6.82 1.66
N GLU A 47 -10.23 -7.09 0.70
CA GLU A 47 -11.67 -7.05 0.91
C GLU A 47 -12.13 -8.08 1.94
N ASN A 48 -11.58 -9.29 1.87
CA ASN A 48 -11.91 -10.34 2.83
C ASN A 48 -11.46 -9.99 4.25
N ALA A 49 -10.41 -9.22 4.38
CA ALA A 49 -9.93 -8.74 5.67
C ALA A 49 -10.64 -7.47 6.13
N LYS A 50 -11.61 -7.01 5.35
CA LYS A 50 -12.39 -5.79 5.63
C LYS A 50 -11.51 -4.55 5.74
N ILE A 51 -10.48 -4.49 4.92
CA ILE A 51 -9.56 -3.36 4.87
C ILE A 51 -10.04 -2.36 3.83
N GLU A 52 -10.20 -1.10 4.24
CA GLU A 52 -10.50 -0.03 3.31
C GLU A 52 -9.18 0.45 2.70
N PHE A 53 -9.21 0.73 1.41
CA PHE A 53 -8.00 1.16 0.70
C PHE A 53 -8.32 2.22 -0.34
N VAL A 54 -7.27 2.95 -0.72
CA VAL A 54 -7.36 3.97 -1.76
C VAL A 54 -6.50 3.53 -2.94
N VAL A 55 -7.05 3.62 -4.15
CA VAL A 55 -6.34 3.25 -5.37
C VAL A 55 -5.54 4.45 -5.86
N LEU A 56 -4.26 4.24 -6.09
CA LEU A 56 -3.36 5.28 -6.58
C LEU A 56 -2.94 5.01 -8.04
N LYS A 57 -1.69 5.29 -8.34
CA LYS A 57 -1.13 5.11 -9.67
C LYS A 57 -0.71 3.66 -9.90
N SER A 58 -0.12 3.37 -11.07
CA SER A 58 0.39 2.04 -11.34
C SER A 58 1.60 1.70 -10.46
N LYS A 59 1.92 0.42 -10.35
CA LYS A 59 3.09 -0.03 -9.59
C LYS A 59 4.37 0.63 -10.08
N GLU A 60 4.53 0.74 -11.38
CA GLU A 60 5.71 1.36 -11.98
C GLU A 60 5.82 2.83 -11.60
N GLU A 61 4.72 3.55 -11.70
CA GLU A 61 4.69 4.96 -11.35
C GLU A 61 4.97 5.20 -9.88
N LEU A 62 4.37 4.38 -9.02
CA LEU A 62 4.59 4.48 -7.58
C LEU A 62 6.02 4.15 -7.20
N SER A 63 6.58 3.11 -7.80
CA SER A 63 7.96 2.72 -7.57
C SER A 63 8.92 3.86 -7.92
N ARG A 64 8.67 4.51 -9.05
CA ARG A 64 9.49 5.63 -9.52
C ARG A 64 9.35 6.84 -8.62
N GLU A 65 8.10 7.18 -8.27
CA GLU A 65 7.80 8.35 -7.45
C GLU A 65 8.33 8.20 -6.02
N LEU A 66 8.25 7.00 -5.47
CA LEU A 66 8.73 6.71 -4.12
C LEU A 66 10.19 6.30 -4.08
N ASN A 67 10.84 6.27 -5.25
CA ASN A 67 12.25 5.91 -5.36
C ASN A 67 12.53 4.51 -4.82
N LEU A 68 11.65 3.56 -5.12
CA LEU A 68 11.82 2.18 -4.71
C LEU A 68 12.63 1.40 -5.73
N GLN A 69 13.34 0.38 -5.25
CA GLN A 69 14.11 -0.51 -6.12
C GLN A 69 13.29 -1.73 -6.56
N PHE A 70 12.02 -1.76 -6.17
CA PHE A 70 11.10 -2.85 -6.49
C PHE A 70 9.70 -2.30 -6.66
N GLU A 71 8.84 -3.05 -7.33
CA GLU A 71 7.43 -2.68 -7.48
C GLU A 71 6.62 -3.32 -6.36
N CYS A 72 5.71 -2.55 -5.80
CA CYS A 72 4.87 -3.02 -4.70
C CYS A 72 3.41 -2.66 -4.98
N GLU A 73 2.50 -3.57 -4.69
CA GLU A 73 1.08 -3.37 -4.94
C GLU A 73 0.35 -2.69 -3.77
N VAL A 74 0.78 -2.98 -2.55
CA VAL A 74 0.08 -2.53 -1.35
C VAL A 74 1.03 -1.79 -0.42
N PHE A 75 0.59 -0.63 0.02
CA PHE A 75 1.32 0.22 0.97
C PHE A 75 0.40 0.46 2.17
N SER A 76 0.83 0.06 3.34
CA SER A 76 0.04 0.21 4.56
C SER A 76 0.74 1.15 5.54
N LEU A 77 0.02 2.15 6.01
CA LEU A 77 0.57 3.14 6.94
C LEU A 77 0.14 2.80 8.37
N LYS A 78 1.11 2.81 9.24
CA LYS A 78 0.87 2.56 10.68
C LYS A 78 0.10 3.68 11.35
#